data_a46c3effb08689d9704a824987f928c3
#
_entry.id   a46c3effb08689d9704a824987f928c3
#
_cell.length_a   1.000
_cell.length_b   1.000
_cell.length_c   1.000
_cell.angle_alpha   90.00
_cell.angle_beta   90.00
_cell.angle_gamma   90.00
#
_symmetry.space_group_name_H-M   'P 1'
#
loop_
_entity.id
_entity.type
_entity.pdbx_description
1 polymer ?
#
loop_
_entity_poly.entity_id
_entity_poly.type
_entity_poly.pdbx_seq_one_letter_code
_entity_poly.pdbx_strand_id
1 'polypeptide(L)'
;MNLDAGVIQIAAGYYHTCAVLSNGRVRCWGAGSWGRLGYGNANDIGDNEVPSSVGPVNVGGEVVQIGGGLDHTCALLSTGKVRCWGYGCVGRLGYGNATTLFSPGGDLDMGGDVRQISVRASSYHACALL
;
A
#
# COMPACT_ATOMS: atom_id res chain seq x y z
N MET A 1 1.09 5.36 -19.48
CA MET A 1 0.25 4.39 -18.74
C MET A 1 -1.07 5.04 -18.40
N ASN A 2 -2.19 4.41 -18.73
CA ASN A 2 -3.52 4.93 -18.42
C ASN A 2 -4.03 4.30 -17.12
N LEU A 3 -4.32 5.11 -16.12
CA LEU A 3 -4.79 4.67 -14.81
C LEU A 3 -6.18 5.21 -14.47
N ASP A 4 -6.93 5.70 -15.45
CA ASP A 4 -8.32 6.19 -15.38
C ASP A 4 -8.48 7.54 -14.68
N ALA A 5 -7.47 8.05 -13.99
CA ALA A 5 -7.49 9.34 -13.32
C ALA A 5 -6.07 9.88 -13.24
N GLY A 6 -5.94 11.16 -12.93
CA GLY A 6 -4.63 11.78 -12.75
C GLY A 6 -3.90 11.18 -11.55
N VAL A 7 -2.58 11.02 -11.65
CA VAL A 7 -1.73 10.52 -10.58
C VAL A 7 -1.25 11.70 -9.73
N ILE A 8 -1.47 11.65 -8.41
CA ILE A 8 -1.01 12.69 -7.50
C ILE A 8 0.21 12.28 -6.69
N GLN A 9 0.50 10.96 -6.60
CA GLN A 9 1.70 10.45 -5.94
C GLN A 9 2.04 9.08 -6.49
N ILE A 10 3.34 8.81 -6.63
CA ILE A 10 3.88 7.47 -6.93
C ILE A 10 4.83 7.10 -5.80
N ALA A 11 4.74 5.87 -5.34
CA ALA A 11 5.68 5.30 -4.39
C ALA A 11 6.21 3.99 -4.93
N ALA A 12 7.53 3.82 -4.87
CA ALA A 12 8.18 2.59 -5.30
C ALA A 12 8.65 1.81 -4.08
N GLY A 13 8.20 0.57 -3.95
CA GLY A 13 8.81 -0.41 -3.08
C GLY A 13 10.03 -1.05 -3.74
N TYR A 14 10.56 -2.11 -3.15
CA TYR A 14 11.71 -2.78 -3.73
C TYR A 14 11.34 -3.52 -5.02
N TYR A 15 10.19 -4.19 -5.03
CA TYR A 15 9.72 -5.00 -6.16
C TYR A 15 8.37 -4.55 -6.73
N HIS A 16 7.82 -3.43 -6.27
CA HIS A 16 6.49 -3.00 -6.68
C HIS A 16 6.39 -1.48 -6.71
N THR A 17 5.36 -1.01 -7.39
CA THR A 17 5.05 0.42 -7.52
C THR A 17 3.58 0.61 -7.24
N CYS A 18 3.24 1.69 -6.54
CA CYS A 18 1.87 2.09 -6.28
C CYS A 18 1.67 3.55 -6.65
N ALA A 19 0.49 3.87 -7.16
CA ALA A 19 0.09 5.24 -7.49
C ALA A 19 -1.19 5.60 -6.75
N VAL A 20 -1.22 6.80 -6.17
CA VAL A 20 -2.44 7.41 -5.65
C VAL A 20 -3.02 8.29 -6.76
N LEU A 21 -4.29 8.10 -7.05
CA LEU A 21 -5.00 8.82 -8.09
C LEU A 21 -5.74 10.02 -7.51
N SER A 22 -6.09 10.98 -8.36
CA SER A 22 -6.81 12.20 -7.96
C SER A 22 -8.17 11.93 -7.35
N ASN A 23 -8.75 10.75 -7.58
CA ASN A 23 -10.00 10.31 -6.97
C ASN A 23 -9.81 9.57 -5.63
N GLY A 24 -8.59 9.54 -5.09
CA GLY A 24 -8.26 8.86 -3.83
C GLY A 24 -8.07 7.35 -3.95
N ARG A 25 -8.18 6.79 -5.13
CA ARG A 25 -7.98 5.36 -5.38
C ARG A 25 -6.50 5.05 -5.54
N VAL A 26 -6.15 3.79 -5.37
CA VAL A 26 -4.77 3.29 -5.46
C VAL A 26 -4.70 2.17 -6.49
N ARG A 27 -3.67 2.22 -7.32
CA ARG A 27 -3.31 1.10 -8.19
C ARG A 27 -1.87 0.71 -7.91
N CYS A 28 -1.63 -0.59 -7.84
CA CYS A 28 -0.31 -1.14 -7.60
C CYS A 28 0.04 -2.16 -8.68
N TRP A 29 1.31 -2.26 -9.01
CA TRP A 29 1.81 -3.24 -9.97
C TRP A 29 3.24 -3.64 -9.64
N GLY A 30 3.72 -4.69 -10.29
CA GLY A 30 5.01 -5.29 -10.02
C GLY A 30 4.87 -6.67 -9.40
N ALA A 31 5.79 -7.04 -8.52
CA ALA A 31 5.79 -8.35 -7.87
C ALA A 31 4.72 -8.41 -6.78
N GLY A 32 3.88 -9.45 -6.85
CA GLY A 32 2.75 -9.63 -5.94
C GLY A 32 3.01 -10.57 -4.77
N SER A 33 4.19 -11.15 -4.64
CA SER A 33 4.52 -12.06 -3.56
C SER A 33 4.22 -11.45 -2.20
N TRP A 34 3.77 -12.27 -1.26
CA TRP A 34 3.37 -11.85 0.08
C TRP A 34 2.18 -10.89 0.11
N GLY A 35 1.47 -10.72 -1.00
CA GLY A 35 0.32 -9.83 -1.08
C GLY A 35 0.68 -8.34 -1.09
N ARG A 36 1.91 -7.99 -1.44
CA ARG A 36 2.37 -6.59 -1.35
C ARG A 36 1.59 -5.63 -2.24
N LEU A 37 0.89 -6.13 -3.26
CA LEU A 37 0.05 -5.29 -4.12
C LEU A 37 -1.34 -5.01 -3.54
N GLY A 38 -1.82 -5.86 -2.63
CA GLY A 38 -3.09 -5.63 -1.94
C GLY A 38 -4.34 -6.14 -2.64
N TYR A 39 -4.20 -7.00 -3.66
CA TYR A 39 -5.34 -7.50 -4.45
C TYR A 39 -5.93 -8.82 -3.93
N GLY A 40 -5.53 -9.27 -2.74
CA GLY A 40 -6.06 -10.50 -2.16
C GLY A 40 -5.38 -11.77 -2.65
N ASN A 41 -4.27 -11.66 -3.37
CA ASN A 41 -3.52 -12.78 -3.93
C ASN A 41 -2.02 -12.43 -4.03
N ALA A 42 -1.23 -13.34 -4.56
CA ALA A 42 0.21 -13.15 -4.75
C ALA A 42 0.58 -13.01 -6.23
N ASN A 43 -0.37 -12.66 -7.09
CA ASN A 43 -0.13 -12.52 -8.52
C ASN A 43 0.69 -11.26 -8.82
N ASP A 44 1.62 -11.37 -9.76
CA ASP A 44 2.32 -10.23 -10.32
C ASP A 44 1.39 -9.47 -11.27
N ILE A 45 1.53 -8.14 -11.32
CA ILE A 45 0.77 -7.27 -12.22
C ILE A 45 1.75 -6.50 -13.10
N GLY A 46 1.50 -6.47 -14.39
CA GLY A 46 2.34 -5.76 -15.36
C GLY A 46 3.30 -6.66 -16.12
N ASP A 47 3.29 -7.96 -15.84
CA ASP A 47 4.10 -8.93 -16.59
C ASP A 47 3.41 -9.38 -17.88
N ASN A 48 2.08 -9.48 -17.89
CA ASN A 48 1.30 -9.83 -19.06
C ASN A 48 0.00 -9.02 -19.19
N GLU A 49 -0.23 -8.05 -18.30
CA GLU A 49 -1.37 -7.13 -18.35
C GLU A 49 -0.93 -5.73 -17.96
N VAL A 50 -1.68 -4.73 -18.40
CA VAL A 50 -1.42 -3.34 -17.98
C VAL A 50 -2.07 -3.07 -16.61
N PRO A 51 -1.47 -2.21 -15.78
CA PRO A 51 -2.01 -1.91 -14.44
C PRO A 51 -3.47 -1.43 -14.45
N SER A 52 -3.90 -0.72 -15.48
CA SER A 52 -5.28 -0.23 -15.57
C SER A 52 -6.31 -1.33 -15.86
N SER A 53 -5.91 -2.50 -16.31
CA SER A 53 -6.81 -3.63 -16.56
C SER A 53 -7.23 -4.35 -15.29
N VAL A 54 -6.47 -4.16 -14.20
CA VAL A 54 -6.81 -4.67 -12.88
C VAL A 54 -7.48 -3.52 -12.12
N GLY A 55 -8.54 -3.77 -11.39
CA GLY A 55 -9.24 -2.73 -10.63
C GLY A 55 -8.34 -2.05 -9.59
N PRO A 56 -8.80 -0.99 -8.95
CA PRO A 56 -8.03 -0.36 -7.88
C PRO A 56 -7.91 -1.28 -6.67
N VAL A 57 -6.87 -1.08 -5.87
CA VAL A 57 -6.70 -1.77 -4.59
C VAL A 57 -7.82 -1.32 -3.65
N ASN A 58 -8.51 -2.25 -3.02
CA ASN A 58 -9.57 -1.93 -2.06
C ASN A 58 -8.95 -1.57 -0.71
N VAL A 59 -8.56 -0.31 -0.54
CA VAL A 59 -8.01 0.18 0.74
C VAL A 59 -9.12 0.48 1.73
N GLY A 60 -10.32 0.76 1.26
CA GLY A 60 -11.49 1.01 2.12
C GLY A 60 -11.70 2.48 2.45
N GLY A 61 -11.01 3.39 1.80
CA GLY A 61 -11.17 4.83 2.01
C GLY A 61 -10.32 5.62 1.03
N GLU A 62 -10.46 6.94 1.07
CA GLU A 62 -9.68 7.84 0.23
C GLU A 62 -8.23 7.92 0.72
N VAL A 63 -7.30 7.57 -0.16
CA VAL A 63 -5.86 7.58 0.15
C VAL A 63 -5.27 8.92 -0.25
N VAL A 64 -4.48 9.50 0.64
CA VAL A 64 -3.79 10.77 0.39
C VAL A 64 -2.27 10.62 0.33
N GLN A 65 -1.73 9.51 0.83
CA GLN A 65 -0.30 9.21 0.75
C GLN A 65 -0.09 7.69 0.76
N ILE A 66 0.92 7.22 0.04
CA ILE A 66 1.27 5.81 -0.01
C ILE A 66 2.79 5.63 0.13
N GLY A 67 3.21 4.51 0.71
CA GLY A 67 4.61 4.14 0.81
C GLY A 67 4.80 2.66 0.57
N GLY A 68 5.88 2.28 -0.12
CA GLY A 68 6.24 0.89 -0.39
C GLY A 68 7.55 0.51 0.28
N GLY A 69 7.53 -0.58 1.04
CA GLY A 69 8.72 -1.19 1.62
C GLY A 69 9.28 -2.31 0.75
N LEU A 70 10.09 -3.19 1.34
CA LEU A 70 10.61 -4.34 0.62
C LEU A 70 9.49 -5.30 0.20
N ASP A 71 8.66 -5.69 1.15
CA ASP A 71 7.61 -6.69 0.94
C ASP A 71 6.23 -6.23 1.45
N HIS A 72 6.05 -4.93 1.69
CA HIS A 72 4.81 -4.41 2.26
C HIS A 72 4.50 -3.03 1.71
N THR A 73 3.27 -2.59 1.94
CA THR A 73 2.75 -1.31 1.48
C THR A 73 1.89 -0.70 2.59
N CYS A 74 1.99 0.60 2.77
CA CYS A 74 1.15 1.33 3.73
C CYS A 74 0.52 2.54 3.06
N ALA A 75 -0.71 2.85 3.45
CA ALA A 75 -1.48 3.97 2.94
C ALA A 75 -2.00 4.84 4.08
N LEU A 76 -1.91 6.15 3.90
CA LEU A 76 -2.54 7.13 4.77
C LEU A 76 -3.85 7.57 4.15
N LEU A 77 -4.94 7.45 4.92
CA LEU A 77 -6.28 7.86 4.49
C LEU A 77 -6.52 9.33 4.82
N SER A 78 -7.45 9.95 4.11
CA SER A 78 -7.88 11.33 4.39
C SER A 78 -8.44 11.52 5.79
N THR A 79 -8.88 10.43 6.43
CA THR A 79 -9.37 10.44 7.81
C THR A 79 -8.26 10.48 8.86
N GLY A 80 -6.98 10.45 8.47
CA GLY A 80 -5.84 10.37 9.38
C GLY A 80 -5.50 8.95 9.83
N LYS A 81 -6.15 7.94 9.28
CA LYS A 81 -5.89 6.54 9.61
C LYS A 81 -4.89 5.94 8.64
N VAL A 82 -4.15 4.94 9.09
CA VAL A 82 -3.16 4.21 8.29
C VAL A 82 -3.58 2.76 8.15
N ARG A 83 -3.43 2.22 6.96
CA ARG A 83 -3.67 0.80 6.66
C ARG A 83 -2.46 0.25 5.93
N CYS A 84 -2.03 -0.95 6.32
CA CYS A 84 -0.88 -1.61 5.73
C CYS A 84 -1.25 -3.01 5.27
N TRP A 85 -0.48 -3.54 4.33
CA TRP A 85 -0.63 -4.89 3.82
C TRP A 85 0.69 -5.42 3.26
N GLY A 86 0.73 -6.73 3.01
CA GLY A 86 1.91 -7.43 2.54
C GLY A 86 2.49 -8.32 3.63
N TYR A 87 3.79 -8.56 3.55
CA TYR A 87 4.48 -9.47 4.45
C TYR A 87 4.52 -8.94 5.88
N GLY A 88 3.93 -9.70 6.82
CA GLY A 88 3.75 -9.26 8.21
C GLY A 88 4.84 -9.70 9.17
N CYS A 89 5.87 -10.40 8.69
CA CYS A 89 6.95 -10.90 9.54
C CYS A 89 7.59 -9.76 10.35
N VAL A 90 8.01 -10.06 11.56
CA VAL A 90 8.59 -9.13 12.54
C VAL A 90 7.70 -7.93 12.90
N GLY A 91 6.40 -8.07 12.69
CA GLY A 91 5.45 -7.02 13.07
C GLY A 91 5.50 -5.76 12.21
N ARG A 92 6.07 -5.83 11.01
CA ARG A 92 6.30 -4.64 10.17
C ARG A 92 5.04 -3.92 9.73
N LEU A 93 3.88 -4.58 9.76
CA LEU A 93 2.60 -3.96 9.41
C LEU A 93 1.99 -3.15 10.55
N GLY A 94 2.41 -3.39 11.80
CA GLY A 94 1.97 -2.62 12.95
C GLY A 94 0.68 -3.10 13.61
N TYR A 95 0.16 -4.28 13.25
CA TYR A 95 -1.12 -4.78 13.79
C TYR A 95 -0.95 -5.62 15.08
N GLY A 96 0.23 -5.59 15.70
CA GLY A 96 0.46 -6.33 16.93
C GLY A 96 0.67 -7.83 16.75
N ASN A 97 0.90 -8.27 15.53
CA ASN A 97 1.15 -9.68 15.20
C ASN A 97 2.10 -9.77 14.00
N ALA A 98 2.41 -10.97 13.56
CA ALA A 98 3.28 -11.22 12.41
C ALA A 98 2.50 -11.79 11.22
N THR A 99 1.19 -11.56 11.15
CA THR A 99 0.33 -12.08 10.09
C THR A 99 0.56 -11.34 8.79
N THR A 100 0.74 -12.08 7.69
CA THR A 100 0.81 -11.53 6.35
C THR A 100 -0.60 -11.22 5.85
N LEU A 101 -0.79 -10.04 5.26
CA LEU A 101 -2.08 -9.58 4.73
C LEU A 101 -1.99 -9.44 3.22
N PHE A 102 -2.79 -10.20 2.49
CA PHE A 102 -2.85 -10.14 1.03
C PHE A 102 -3.75 -9.02 0.49
N SER A 103 -4.50 -8.40 1.36
CA SER A 103 -5.31 -7.20 1.08
C SER A 103 -5.19 -6.23 2.24
N PRO A 104 -5.51 -4.93 2.02
CA PRO A 104 -5.36 -3.93 3.08
C PRO A 104 -6.06 -4.34 4.37
N GLY A 105 -5.34 -4.19 5.49
CA GLY A 105 -5.89 -4.42 6.83
C GLY A 105 -6.81 -3.27 7.25
N GLY A 106 -7.32 -3.36 8.48
CA GLY A 106 -8.09 -2.28 9.09
C GLY A 106 -7.21 -1.11 9.52
N ASP A 107 -7.81 -0.16 10.22
CA ASP A 107 -7.09 0.99 10.75
C ASP A 107 -6.05 0.54 11.78
N LEU A 108 -4.82 1.03 11.62
CA LEU A 108 -3.79 0.86 12.64
C LEU A 108 -4.06 1.81 13.80
N ASP A 109 -3.91 1.29 15.02
CA ASP A 109 -3.99 2.14 16.21
C ASP A 109 -2.64 2.84 16.43
N MET A 110 -2.58 4.09 16.04
CA MET A 110 -1.38 4.94 16.15
C MET A 110 -1.47 5.89 17.36
N GLY A 111 -2.54 5.81 18.16
CA GLY A 111 -2.75 6.70 19.29
C GLY A 111 -3.25 8.09 18.91
N GLY A 112 -3.46 8.37 17.65
CA GLY A 112 -3.94 9.66 17.15
C GLY A 112 -3.98 9.69 15.63
N ASP A 113 -4.42 10.81 15.08
CA ASP A 113 -4.47 10.98 13.62
C ASP A 113 -3.07 11.21 13.06
N VAL A 114 -2.78 10.52 11.96
CA VAL A 114 -1.48 10.57 11.29
C VAL A 114 -1.52 11.64 10.20
N ARG A 115 -0.46 12.44 10.14
CA ARG A 115 -0.31 13.50 9.13
C ARG A 115 0.62 13.11 8.00
N GLN A 116 1.53 12.15 8.24
CA GLN A 116 2.52 11.73 7.25
C GLN A 116 3.01 10.34 7.58
N ILE A 117 3.25 9.54 6.55
CA ILE A 117 3.92 8.24 6.66
C ILE A 117 5.24 8.28 5.89
N SER A 118 6.17 7.43 6.31
CA SER A 118 7.44 7.24 5.62
C SER A 118 7.75 5.75 5.55
N VAL A 119 7.90 5.24 4.34
CA VAL A 119 8.25 3.85 4.08
C VAL A 119 9.30 3.87 2.98
N ARG A 120 10.41 3.16 3.19
CA ARG A 120 11.50 3.10 2.21
C ARG A 120 11.51 1.75 1.50
N ALA A 121 11.89 1.74 0.23
CA ALA A 121 11.85 0.56 -0.63
C ALA A 121 12.67 -0.63 -0.10
N SER A 122 13.71 -0.38 0.67
CA SER A 122 14.55 -1.44 1.25
C SER A 122 14.25 -1.71 2.72
N SER A 123 13.19 -1.12 3.26
CA SER A 123 12.92 -1.21 4.69
C SER A 123 12.00 -2.37 5.05
N TYR A 124 12.16 -2.83 6.28
CA TYR A 124 11.28 -3.80 6.93
C TYR A 124 10.34 -3.12 7.94
N HIS A 125 10.21 -1.80 7.89
CA HIS A 125 9.41 -1.01 8.82
C HIS A 125 8.80 0.19 8.13
N ALA A 126 7.89 0.85 8.82
CA ALA A 126 7.28 2.11 8.41
C ALA A 126 7.21 3.04 9.61
N CYS A 127 7.20 4.35 9.35
CA CYS A 127 7.10 5.38 10.38
C CYS A 127 5.91 6.29 10.07
N ALA A 128 5.32 6.85 11.12
CA ALA A 128 4.21 7.79 11.01
C ALA A 128 4.45 9.01 11.89
N LEU A 129 4.03 10.16 11.41
CA LEU A 129 4.03 11.42 12.14
C LEU A 129 2.59 11.76 12.51
N LEU A 130 2.34 11.92 13.80
CA LEU A 130 1.03 12.30 14.34
C LEU A 130 0.79 13.81 14.26
#